data_ea23e268f4c61d8abe7c1b9bf653ec23
#
_entry.id   ea23e268f4c61d8abe7c1b9bf653ec23
#
_cell.length_a   1.000
_cell.length_b   1.000
_cell.length_c   1.000
_cell.angle_alpha   90.00
_cell.angle_beta   90.00
_cell.angle_gamma   90.00
#
_symmetry.space_group_name_H-M   'P 1'
#
loop_
_entity.id
_entity.type
_entity.pdbx_description
1 polymer ?
#
loop_
_entity_poly.entity_id
_entity_poly.type
_entity_poly.pdbx_seq_one_letter_code
_entity_poly.pdbx_strand_id
1 'polypeptide(L)'
;MSEGALEAIERISNRGGDAEEVLQAVVDVLYDRIDHYSWVGIYLVEGHDLVLGPWNGPEATEHVRIPVGQGVCGAAAASGQTEVVDDVNADPRYLACFPSTRSEIVVPIAYEDIVVGEIDIDSDRPAAFGEDDRVFLERVALLISLYCH
;
A
#
# COMPACT_ATOMS: atom_id res chain seq x y z
N MET A 1 -13.28 -11.72 -7.16
CA MET A 1 -12.85 -10.31 -7.22
C MET A 1 -11.33 -10.18 -7.13
N SER A 2 -10.75 -10.53 -5.99
CA SER A 2 -9.29 -10.45 -5.83
C SER A 2 -8.51 -11.54 -6.57
N GLU A 3 -9.14 -12.66 -6.90
CA GLU A 3 -8.47 -13.77 -7.61
C GLU A 3 -7.93 -13.34 -8.98
N GLY A 4 -8.75 -12.65 -9.78
CA GLY A 4 -8.30 -12.17 -11.08
C GLY A 4 -7.19 -11.14 -10.97
N ALA A 5 -7.25 -10.29 -9.96
CA ALA A 5 -6.21 -9.31 -9.68
C ALA A 5 -4.91 -10.01 -9.26
N LEU A 6 -4.99 -11.01 -8.39
CA LEU A 6 -3.81 -11.76 -7.93
C LEU A 6 -3.11 -12.45 -9.11
N GLU A 7 -3.86 -13.11 -9.97
CA GLU A 7 -3.30 -13.77 -11.16
C GLU A 7 -2.59 -12.76 -12.07
N ALA A 8 -3.19 -11.58 -12.27
CA ALA A 8 -2.56 -10.53 -13.07
C ALA A 8 -1.26 -10.05 -12.45
N ILE A 9 -1.24 -9.87 -11.13
CA ILE A 9 -0.05 -9.43 -10.40
C ILE A 9 1.04 -10.52 -10.44
N GLU A 10 0.67 -11.79 -10.31
CA GLU A 10 1.62 -12.88 -10.43
C GLU A 10 2.27 -12.89 -11.81
N ARG A 11 1.50 -12.67 -12.87
CA ARG A 11 2.06 -12.59 -14.24
C ARG A 11 3.02 -11.41 -14.39
N ILE A 12 2.67 -10.25 -13.83
CA ILE A 12 3.53 -9.07 -13.85
C ILE A 12 4.85 -9.35 -13.13
N SER A 13 4.76 -9.92 -11.94
CA SER A 13 5.93 -10.25 -11.11
C SER A 13 6.84 -11.26 -11.81
N ASN A 14 6.26 -12.30 -12.40
CA ASN A 14 7.01 -13.36 -13.09
C ASN A 14 7.68 -12.89 -14.38
N ARG A 15 7.03 -11.98 -15.11
CA ARG A 15 7.60 -11.41 -16.33
C ARG A 15 8.81 -10.53 -16.00
N GLY A 16 8.79 -9.86 -14.86
CA GLY A 16 9.87 -9.00 -14.42
C GLY A 16 10.00 -7.72 -15.24
N GLY A 17 11.15 -7.10 -15.13
CA GLY A 17 11.47 -5.86 -15.82
C GLY A 17 11.98 -4.80 -14.87
N ASP A 18 11.91 -3.54 -15.31
CA ASP A 18 12.29 -2.40 -14.50
C ASP A 18 11.40 -2.31 -13.25
N ALA A 19 12.01 -2.13 -12.08
CA ALA A 19 11.29 -2.15 -10.80
C ALA A 19 10.16 -1.11 -10.77
N GLU A 20 10.42 0.11 -11.21
CA GLU A 20 9.41 1.16 -11.20
C GLU A 20 8.22 0.80 -12.09
N GLU A 21 8.48 0.24 -13.27
CA GLU A 21 7.43 -0.19 -14.19
C GLU A 21 6.62 -1.35 -13.62
N VAL A 22 7.28 -2.32 -12.99
CA VAL A 22 6.61 -3.46 -12.35
C VAL A 22 5.69 -2.98 -11.23
N LEU A 23 6.21 -2.14 -10.35
CA LEU A 23 5.44 -1.62 -9.22
C LEU A 23 4.27 -0.76 -9.68
N GLN A 24 4.45 0.07 -10.72
CA GLN A 24 3.36 0.87 -11.27
C GLN A 24 2.27 -0.03 -11.85
N ALA A 25 2.66 -1.09 -12.57
CA ALA A 25 1.68 -2.02 -13.15
C ALA A 25 0.87 -2.72 -12.04
N VAL A 26 1.50 -3.08 -10.94
CA VAL A 26 0.81 -3.69 -9.79
C VAL A 26 -0.17 -2.69 -9.16
N VAL A 27 0.27 -1.46 -8.94
CA VAL A 27 -0.59 -0.39 -8.41
C VAL A 27 -1.81 -0.19 -9.30
N ASP A 28 -1.61 -0.16 -10.62
CA ASP A 28 -2.70 0.03 -11.58
C ASP A 28 -3.72 -1.11 -11.52
N VAL A 29 -3.26 -2.36 -11.40
CA VAL A 29 -4.16 -3.51 -11.24
C VAL A 29 -5.01 -3.38 -9.97
N LEU A 30 -4.37 -3.03 -8.86
CA LEU A 30 -5.08 -2.88 -7.59
C LEU A 30 -6.14 -1.79 -7.67
N TYR A 31 -5.77 -0.65 -8.23
CA TYR A 31 -6.69 0.48 -8.36
C TYR A 31 -7.83 0.19 -9.33
N ASP A 32 -7.52 -0.35 -10.51
CA ASP A 32 -8.50 -0.51 -11.58
C ASP A 32 -9.47 -1.67 -11.33
N ARG A 33 -9.03 -2.73 -10.66
CA ARG A 33 -9.83 -3.95 -10.53
C ARG A 33 -10.58 -4.11 -9.22
N ILE A 34 -10.23 -3.33 -8.19
CA ILE A 34 -10.88 -3.47 -6.88
C ILE A 34 -11.58 -2.16 -6.53
N ASP A 35 -12.92 -2.21 -6.57
CA ASP A 35 -13.78 -1.01 -6.50
C ASP A 35 -13.58 -0.18 -5.24
N HIS A 36 -13.34 -0.83 -4.11
CA HIS A 36 -13.23 -0.08 -2.84
C HIS A 36 -11.82 0.45 -2.56
N TYR A 37 -10.87 0.25 -3.48
CA TYR A 37 -9.54 0.84 -3.39
C TYR A 37 -9.57 2.19 -4.12
N SER A 38 -9.78 3.27 -3.35
CA SER A 38 -9.98 4.61 -3.90
C SER A 38 -8.68 5.32 -4.24
N TRP A 39 -7.59 4.97 -3.56
CA TRP A 39 -6.24 5.46 -3.83
C TRP A 39 -5.26 4.35 -3.43
N VAL A 40 -4.27 4.10 -4.28
CA VAL A 40 -3.27 3.05 -4.06
C VAL A 40 -1.89 3.64 -4.28
N GLY A 41 -0.99 3.43 -3.33
CA GLY A 41 0.40 3.84 -3.47
C GLY A 41 1.36 2.85 -2.84
N ILE A 42 2.60 2.89 -3.30
CA ILE A 42 3.69 2.12 -2.71
C ILE A 42 4.73 3.11 -2.21
N TYR A 43 5.00 3.07 -0.91
CA TYR A 43 6.09 3.81 -0.30
C TYR A 43 7.32 2.90 -0.21
N LEU A 44 8.48 3.46 -0.48
CA LEU A 44 9.76 2.74 -0.37
C LEU A 44 10.56 3.32 0.78
N VAL A 45 11.21 2.46 1.55
CA VAL A 45 12.07 2.90 2.66
C VAL A 45 13.37 3.47 2.10
N GLU A 46 13.68 4.68 2.52
CA GLU A 46 14.90 5.38 2.14
C GLU A 46 15.50 6.00 3.42
N GLY A 47 16.51 5.36 3.98
CA GLY A 47 17.05 5.75 5.27
C GLY A 47 16.03 5.53 6.38
N HIS A 48 15.64 6.58 7.06
CA HIS A 48 14.62 6.54 8.13
C HIS A 48 13.27 7.06 7.67
N ASP A 49 13.08 7.21 6.36
CA ASP A 49 11.85 7.75 5.79
C ASP A 49 11.20 6.76 4.84
N LEU A 50 9.89 6.95 4.67
CA LEU A 50 9.11 6.33 3.61
C LEU A 50 8.96 7.37 2.50
N VAL A 51 9.32 7.01 1.28
CA VAL A 51 9.25 7.89 0.12
C VAL A 51 8.25 7.33 -0.88
N LEU A 52 7.31 8.16 -1.31
CA LEU A 52 6.28 7.72 -2.25
C LEU A 52 6.89 7.33 -3.59
N GLY A 53 6.61 6.10 -4.01
CA GLY A 53 6.90 5.57 -5.33
C GLY A 53 5.67 5.62 -6.21
N PRO A 54 5.40 4.56 -7.01
CA PRO A 54 4.22 4.54 -7.88
C PRO A 54 2.92 4.64 -7.10
N TRP A 55 1.96 5.34 -7.67
CA TRP A 55 0.63 5.50 -7.10
C TRP A 55 -0.42 5.64 -8.21
N ASN A 56 -1.69 5.44 -7.85
CA ASN A 56 -2.82 5.67 -8.73
C ASN A 56 -4.03 6.10 -7.89
N GLY A 57 -4.77 7.07 -8.39
CA GLY A 57 -5.93 7.61 -7.69
C GLY A 57 -6.39 8.90 -8.35
N PRO A 58 -7.46 9.51 -7.80
CA PRO A 58 -8.03 10.73 -8.40
C PRO A 58 -7.13 11.96 -8.26
N GLU A 59 -6.25 11.98 -7.23
CA GLU A 59 -5.35 13.11 -7.01
C GLU A 59 -4.08 12.69 -6.27
N ALA A 60 -3.02 13.48 -6.42
CA ALA A 60 -1.74 13.24 -5.76
C ALA A 60 -1.86 13.55 -4.26
N THR A 61 -1.09 12.83 -3.45
CA THR A 61 -0.99 13.12 -2.01
C THR A 61 0.10 14.15 -1.74
N GLU A 62 -0.06 14.91 -0.65
CA GLU A 62 0.98 15.82 -0.15
C GLU A 62 2.06 15.05 0.63
N HIS A 63 1.74 13.85 1.11
CA HIS A 63 2.65 13.04 1.94
C HIS A 63 3.58 12.20 1.08
N VAL A 64 4.53 12.86 0.40
CA VAL A 64 5.50 12.19 -0.46
C VAL A 64 6.70 11.64 0.31
N ARG A 65 6.90 12.09 1.54
CA ARG A 65 7.95 11.61 2.45
C ARG A 65 7.41 11.60 3.88
N ILE A 66 7.48 10.45 4.53
CA ILE A 66 6.95 10.25 5.89
C ILE A 66 8.03 9.59 6.74
N PRO A 67 8.41 10.18 7.89
CA PRO A 67 9.35 9.50 8.78
C PRO A 67 8.79 8.18 9.32
N VAL A 68 9.62 7.15 9.36
CA VAL A 68 9.25 5.87 9.98
C VAL A 68 8.87 6.12 11.44
N GLY A 69 7.74 5.56 11.86
CA GLY A 69 7.20 5.76 13.21
C GLY A 69 6.15 6.86 13.30
N GLN A 70 5.95 7.65 12.24
CA GLN A 70 4.98 8.74 12.22
C GLN A 70 3.77 8.39 11.36
N GLY A 71 2.57 8.64 11.87
CA GLY A 71 1.32 8.32 11.17
C GLY A 71 1.05 6.83 11.13
N VAL A 72 -0.01 6.44 10.42
CA VAL A 72 -0.36 5.02 10.23
C VAL A 72 0.70 4.33 9.38
N CYS A 73 1.13 4.97 8.30
CA CYS A 73 2.19 4.43 7.42
C CYS A 73 3.50 4.23 8.19
N GLY A 74 3.92 5.24 8.96
CA GLY A 74 5.13 5.14 9.75
C GLY A 74 5.05 4.08 10.84
N ALA A 75 3.88 3.91 11.46
CA ALA A 75 3.64 2.89 12.48
C ALA A 75 3.76 1.48 11.87
N ALA A 76 3.18 1.26 10.70
CA ALA A 76 3.26 -0.04 10.00
C ALA A 76 4.70 -0.37 9.66
N ALA A 77 5.46 0.60 9.14
CA ALA A 77 6.87 0.41 8.80
C ALA A 77 7.71 0.08 10.04
N ALA A 78 7.44 0.75 11.15
CA ALA A 78 8.19 0.53 12.40
C ALA A 78 7.91 -0.83 13.02
N SER A 79 6.65 -1.28 12.98
CA SER A 79 6.24 -2.55 13.60
C SER A 79 6.44 -3.76 12.69
N GLY A 80 6.44 -3.55 11.39
CA GLY A 80 6.42 -4.64 10.40
C GLY A 80 5.07 -5.36 10.34
N GLN A 81 4.01 -4.77 10.88
CA GLN A 81 2.68 -5.36 10.93
C GLN A 81 1.70 -4.56 10.07
N THR A 82 0.77 -5.26 9.42
CA THR A 82 -0.33 -4.63 8.71
C THR A 82 -1.20 -3.81 9.66
N GLU A 83 -1.52 -2.58 9.26
CA GLU A 83 -2.43 -1.70 9.97
C GLU A 83 -3.72 -1.56 9.19
N VAL A 84 -4.85 -1.87 9.84
CA VAL A 84 -6.18 -1.68 9.25
C VAL A 84 -6.91 -0.65 10.10
N VAL A 85 -7.30 0.46 9.47
CA VAL A 85 -7.99 1.56 10.15
C VAL A 85 -9.40 1.68 9.59
N ASP A 86 -10.39 1.28 10.37
CA ASP A 86 -11.79 1.26 9.93
C ASP A 86 -12.39 2.67 9.82
N ASP A 87 -11.92 3.60 10.65
CA ASP A 87 -12.34 5.00 10.62
C ASP A 87 -11.11 5.87 10.88
N VAL A 88 -10.59 6.49 9.82
CA VAL A 88 -9.38 7.31 9.91
C VAL A 88 -9.57 8.52 10.82
N ASN A 89 -10.79 9.04 10.94
CA ASN A 89 -11.06 10.20 11.78
C ASN A 89 -11.02 9.87 13.28
N ALA A 90 -11.11 8.58 13.62
CA ALA A 90 -11.02 8.11 14.99
C ALA A 90 -9.59 7.72 15.38
N ASP A 91 -8.66 7.63 14.43
CA ASP A 91 -7.28 7.24 14.71
C ASP A 91 -6.40 8.49 14.84
N PRO A 92 -5.82 8.74 16.03
CA PRO A 92 -5.02 9.95 16.24
C PRO A 92 -3.71 9.97 15.45
N ARG A 93 -3.28 8.83 14.90
CA ARG A 93 -2.04 8.75 14.10
C ARG A 93 -2.28 9.16 12.66
N TYR A 94 -3.53 9.25 12.21
CA TYR A 94 -3.85 9.47 10.79
C TYR A 94 -3.31 10.81 10.29
N LEU A 95 -2.54 10.76 9.20
CA LEU A 95 -2.08 11.93 8.47
C LEU A 95 -3.05 12.13 7.31
N ALA A 96 -3.91 13.14 7.40
CA ALA A 96 -4.96 13.38 6.43
C ALA A 96 -4.38 13.64 5.04
N CYS A 97 -4.64 12.72 4.10
CA CYS A 97 -4.24 12.85 2.70
C CYS A 97 -5.35 13.47 1.87
N PHE A 98 -6.58 12.95 2.05
CA PHE A 98 -7.73 13.37 1.26
C PHE A 98 -8.95 13.50 2.15
N PRO A 99 -9.77 14.56 1.95
CA PRO A 99 -10.98 14.73 2.76
C PRO A 99 -11.99 13.58 2.61
N SER A 100 -11.97 12.88 1.48
CA SER A 100 -12.89 11.77 1.19
C SER A 100 -12.50 10.46 1.82
N THR A 101 -11.26 10.32 2.32
CA THR A 101 -10.79 9.06 2.90
C THR A 101 -11.54 8.76 4.20
N ARG A 102 -12.06 7.53 4.32
CA ARG A 102 -12.78 7.05 5.50
C ARG A 102 -12.05 5.91 6.20
N SER A 103 -11.42 5.02 5.44
CA SER A 103 -10.65 3.90 5.99
C SER A 103 -9.36 3.73 5.22
N GLU A 104 -8.41 3.02 5.84
CA GLU A 104 -7.08 2.83 5.27
C GLU A 104 -6.54 1.46 5.65
N ILE A 105 -5.77 0.86 4.76
CA ILE A 105 -4.96 -0.32 5.06
C ILE A 105 -3.53 -0.06 4.61
N VAL A 106 -2.57 -0.39 5.46
CA VAL A 106 -1.15 -0.28 5.17
C VAL A 106 -0.50 -1.63 5.40
N VAL A 107 0.13 -2.18 4.37
CA VAL A 107 0.74 -3.51 4.41
C VAL A 107 2.23 -3.39 4.18
N PRO A 108 3.06 -3.70 5.19
CA PRO A 108 4.51 -3.66 5.02
C PRO A 108 5.00 -4.66 3.98
N ILE A 109 6.04 -4.28 3.25
CA ILE A 109 6.73 -5.13 2.29
C ILE A 109 8.10 -5.42 2.91
N ALA A 110 8.39 -6.70 3.17
CA ALA A 110 9.65 -7.11 3.76
C ALA A 110 10.47 -7.93 2.77
N TYR A 111 11.77 -7.69 2.74
CA TYR A 111 12.74 -8.48 1.99
C TYR A 111 13.83 -8.93 2.96
N GLU A 112 14.00 -10.23 3.07
CA GLU A 112 14.96 -10.83 4.02
C GLU A 112 14.76 -10.30 5.45
N ASP A 113 13.49 -10.27 5.89
CA ASP A 113 13.05 -9.85 7.22
C ASP A 113 13.24 -8.35 7.53
N ILE A 114 13.58 -7.57 6.51
CA ILE A 114 13.71 -6.11 6.65
C ILE A 114 12.58 -5.43 5.88
N VAL A 115 11.89 -4.49 6.53
CA VAL A 115 10.86 -3.70 5.85
C VAL A 115 11.54 -2.78 4.83
N VAL A 116 11.18 -2.95 3.57
CA VAL A 116 11.76 -2.18 2.45
C VAL A 116 10.75 -1.21 1.83
N GLY A 117 9.49 -1.33 2.19
CA GLY A 117 8.43 -0.47 1.69
C GLY A 117 7.10 -0.86 2.29
N GLU A 118 6.03 -0.32 1.74
CA GLU A 118 4.67 -0.68 2.12
C GLU A 118 3.67 -0.34 1.03
N ILE A 119 2.56 -1.08 1.03
CA ILE A 119 1.40 -0.78 0.19
C ILE A 119 0.44 0.02 1.05
N ASP A 120 0.06 1.21 0.59
CA ASP A 120 -0.88 2.10 1.27
C ASP A 120 -2.12 2.27 0.41
N ILE A 121 -3.28 1.91 0.95
CA ILE A 121 -4.54 1.99 0.23
C ILE A 121 -5.57 2.73 1.08
N ASP A 122 -6.18 3.74 0.49
CA ASP A 122 -7.27 4.51 1.09
C ASP A 122 -8.59 4.15 0.43
N SER A 123 -9.66 4.19 1.21
CA SER A 123 -11.02 4.01 0.69
C SER A 123 -11.92 5.14 1.17
N ASP A 124 -12.86 5.55 0.31
CA ASP A 124 -13.91 6.50 0.67
C ASP A 124 -15.07 5.84 1.41
N ARG A 125 -14.98 4.53 1.68
CA ARG A 125 -15.96 3.76 2.44
C ARG A 125 -15.42 3.49 3.84
N PRO A 126 -16.24 3.64 4.90
CA PRO A 126 -15.80 3.23 6.24
C PRO A 126 -15.66 1.72 6.32
N ALA A 127 -14.72 1.25 7.12
CA ALA A 127 -14.46 -0.16 7.36
C ALA A 127 -14.39 -0.99 6.06
N ALA A 128 -13.71 -0.44 5.03
CA ALA A 128 -13.68 -1.05 3.70
C ALA A 128 -12.81 -2.30 3.63
N PHE A 129 -11.86 -2.46 4.54
CA PHE A 129 -10.83 -3.50 4.45
C PHE A 129 -11.07 -4.60 5.48
N GLY A 130 -11.40 -5.79 4.98
CA GLY A 130 -11.59 -6.97 5.82
C GLY A 130 -10.38 -7.90 5.79
N GLU A 131 -10.55 -9.08 6.39
CA GLU A 131 -9.50 -10.10 6.44
C GLU A 131 -9.09 -10.56 5.03
N ASP A 132 -10.03 -10.63 4.10
CA ASP A 132 -9.74 -11.00 2.71
C ASP A 132 -8.79 -10.01 2.05
N ASP A 133 -8.99 -8.72 2.29
CA ASP A 133 -8.08 -7.68 1.77
C ASP A 133 -6.69 -7.83 2.38
N ARG A 134 -6.62 -8.06 3.68
CA ARG A 134 -5.35 -8.21 4.37
C ARG A 134 -4.56 -9.40 3.82
N VAL A 135 -5.19 -10.57 3.71
CA VAL A 135 -4.54 -11.77 3.18
C VAL A 135 -4.08 -11.57 1.74
N PHE A 136 -4.95 -11.01 0.91
CA PHE A 136 -4.63 -10.70 -0.49
C PHE A 136 -3.44 -9.75 -0.62
N LEU A 137 -3.49 -8.64 0.11
CA LEU A 137 -2.44 -7.62 0.01
C LEU A 137 -1.11 -8.08 0.62
N GLU A 138 -1.15 -8.90 1.67
CA GLU A 138 0.07 -9.49 2.21
C GLU A 138 0.72 -10.44 1.19
N ARG A 139 -0.10 -11.16 0.41
CA ARG A 139 0.41 -11.98 -0.70
C ARG A 139 1.04 -11.11 -1.78
N VAL A 140 0.38 -10.01 -2.15
CA VAL A 140 0.93 -9.06 -3.13
C VAL A 140 2.27 -8.52 -2.63
N ALA A 141 2.36 -8.15 -1.36
CA ALA A 141 3.60 -7.65 -0.76
C ALA A 141 4.74 -8.65 -0.89
N LEU A 142 4.46 -9.94 -0.70
CA LEU A 142 5.47 -10.98 -0.91
C LEU A 142 5.92 -11.04 -2.37
N LEU A 143 4.99 -10.95 -3.31
CA LEU A 143 5.31 -11.04 -4.74
C LEU A 143 6.17 -9.88 -5.24
N ILE A 144 5.99 -8.69 -4.67
CA ILE A 144 6.69 -7.49 -5.14
C ILE A 144 7.91 -7.11 -4.31
N SER A 145 8.20 -7.83 -3.22
CA SER A 145 9.31 -7.49 -2.31
C SER A 145 10.65 -7.38 -3.03
N LEU A 146 10.88 -8.22 -4.04
CA LEU A 146 12.11 -8.22 -4.83
C LEU A 146 12.33 -6.90 -5.57
N TYR A 147 11.26 -6.18 -5.88
CA TYR A 147 11.33 -4.93 -6.64
C TYR A 147 11.43 -3.69 -5.76
N CYS A 148 11.39 -3.84 -4.44
CA CYS A 148 11.34 -2.71 -3.50
C CYS A 148 12.66 -2.40 -2.80
N HIS A 149 13.69 -3.20 -3.05
CA HIS A 149 14.98 -3.00 -2.35
C HIS A 149 16.10 -2.59 -3.28
#